data_0fc375707a6650392d9b6926d0d9b26b
#
_entry.id   0fc375707a6650392d9b6926d0d9b26b
#
_cell.length_a   1.000
_cell.length_b   1.000
_cell.length_c   1.000
_cell.angle_alpha   90.00
_cell.angle_beta   90.00
_cell.angle_gamma   90.00
#
_symmetry.space_group_name_H-M   'P 1'
#
loop_
_entity.id
_entity.type
_entity.pdbx_description
1 polymer ?
#
loop_
_entity_poly.entity_id
_entity_poly.type
_entity_poly.pdbx_seq_one_letter_code
_entity_poly.pdbx_strand_id
1 'polypeptide(L)'
;ERRTFNFGTLHLENADFAVARNADVKGNIYAKNSSVMLGSDIAYIDLHSGKNIINDGFSFRKDIRSGISESTAGDLSSFTGRVVADNSILAINNKFLGEFTAGNKSKVSVKSRDVVLNTGATISDDSTLTLEKDSRLTVNMWLVNSGTINVGENAELNIHGYPIADKFIPSIHDLGNVKMTASNATLTAGNYAMFSGEITADDATAVRVNLGSETSTLSEFNPNPELTDLMFDKYNTSWTGKISALKGDASMVNTVWRMTGDSGLNTLKTSKSLTVFSSDNKFSTLTVNDLTTSDSTFVLRSDSTGSDKVVVKNKLEGKNNNLLVDYVANDGKYNSLNLELVSAPKGTAADVFNSQTQNVGFSDVTPVIEQKDSGEKTTWTLKGFNAVANQQSTEKAENFMSAGYKNFLAEVNNLNKRMGDLRDINGEAGAWARIMSGTGSASGGFSDNYTHVQVGVDKKHELDGLDLFTGFTVTHTDSSA
;
A
#
# COMPACT_ATOMS: atom_id res chain seq x y z
N GLU A 1 26.43 26.99 16.96
CA GLU A 1 25.23 27.85 16.86
C GLU A 1 24.42 27.42 15.66
N ARG A 2 23.10 27.20 15.84
CA ARG A 2 22.20 26.77 14.78
C ARG A 2 21.76 27.99 13.97
N ARG A 3 21.89 27.96 12.65
CA ARG A 3 21.55 29.07 11.77
C ARG A 3 20.28 28.76 10.99
N THR A 4 19.40 29.75 10.87
CA THR A 4 18.15 29.64 10.12
C THR A 4 18.24 30.43 8.82
N PHE A 5 17.88 29.79 7.72
CA PHE A 5 17.81 30.40 6.39
C PHE A 5 16.41 30.19 5.83
N ASN A 6 15.87 31.25 5.26
CA ASN A 6 14.59 31.17 4.57
C ASN A 6 14.73 31.82 3.20
N PHE A 7 14.50 31.05 2.15
CA PHE A 7 14.43 31.57 0.78
C PHE A 7 13.10 31.15 0.15
N GLY A 8 12.59 31.90 -0.81
CA GLY A 8 11.34 31.57 -1.49
C GLY A 8 11.52 30.34 -2.39
N THR A 9 12.07 30.54 -3.58
CA THR A 9 12.30 29.49 -4.57
C THR A 9 13.72 29.59 -5.10
N LEU A 10 14.40 28.45 -5.16
CA LEU A 10 15.73 28.29 -5.72
C LEU A 10 15.63 27.42 -6.98
N HIS A 11 16.05 27.94 -8.12
CA HIS A 11 16.18 27.20 -9.36
C HIS A 11 17.64 26.83 -9.59
N LEU A 12 17.89 25.54 -9.75
CA LEU A 12 19.20 24.97 -10.03
C LEU A 12 19.19 24.34 -11.43
N GLU A 13 20.15 24.72 -12.25
CA GLU A 13 20.39 24.07 -13.54
C GLU A 13 21.88 23.78 -13.69
N ASN A 14 22.21 22.49 -13.88
CA ASN A 14 23.59 22.02 -13.96
C ASN A 14 24.45 22.47 -12.76
N ALA A 15 23.88 22.42 -11.56
CA ALA A 15 24.48 22.96 -10.36
C ALA A 15 24.35 22.01 -9.16
N ASP A 16 25.15 22.26 -8.15
CA ASP A 16 25.13 21.51 -6.90
C ASP A 16 24.71 22.44 -5.76
N PHE A 17 23.85 21.92 -4.88
CA PHE A 17 23.38 22.61 -3.68
C PHE A 17 23.48 21.69 -2.47
N ALA A 18 23.96 22.22 -1.39
CA ALA A 18 24.05 21.46 -0.14
C ALA A 18 23.63 22.29 1.07
N VAL A 19 22.90 21.66 1.99
CA VAL A 19 22.64 22.19 3.33
C VAL A 19 23.66 21.62 4.30
N ALA A 20 24.46 22.52 4.88
CA ALA A 20 25.49 22.15 5.83
C ALA A 20 24.91 21.81 7.21
N ARG A 21 25.75 21.23 8.09
CA ARG A 21 25.41 20.96 9.48
C ARG A 21 24.90 22.18 10.22
N ASN A 22 23.99 21.93 11.16
CA ASN A 22 23.41 22.95 12.05
C ASN A 22 22.70 24.11 11.35
N ALA A 23 22.21 23.87 10.13
CA ALA A 23 21.41 24.85 9.40
C ALA A 23 19.94 24.41 9.33
N ASP A 24 19.05 25.29 9.68
CA ASP A 24 17.62 25.16 9.44
C ASP A 24 17.25 25.92 8.17
N VAL A 25 16.80 25.22 7.15
CA VAL A 25 16.53 25.79 5.85
C VAL A 25 15.05 25.61 5.49
N LYS A 26 14.42 26.70 5.04
CA LYS A 26 13.06 26.69 4.50
C LYS A 26 13.05 27.26 3.09
N GLY A 27 12.35 26.61 2.18
CA GLY A 27 12.18 27.10 0.82
C GLY A 27 11.82 25.97 -0.15
N ASN A 28 11.69 26.35 -1.42
CA ASN A 28 11.40 25.42 -2.51
C ASN A 28 12.61 25.32 -3.43
N ILE A 29 12.95 24.12 -3.85
CA ILE A 29 14.07 23.85 -4.76
C ILE A 29 13.53 23.18 -6.02
N TYR A 30 13.86 23.74 -7.18
CA TYR A 30 13.65 23.15 -8.49
C TYR A 30 15.02 22.83 -9.08
N ALA A 31 15.35 21.54 -9.16
CA ALA A 31 16.65 21.07 -9.62
C ALA A 31 16.53 20.38 -10.98
N LYS A 32 17.27 20.85 -11.96
CA LYS A 32 17.38 20.26 -13.28
C LYS A 32 18.83 19.93 -13.59
N ASN A 33 19.10 18.68 -13.96
CA ASN A 33 20.47 18.18 -14.19
C ASN A 33 21.42 18.55 -13.05
N SER A 34 20.95 18.47 -11.82
CA SER A 34 21.60 19.03 -10.64
C SER A 34 21.68 18.02 -9.50
N SER A 35 22.45 18.35 -8.51
CA SER A 35 22.57 17.56 -7.30
C SER A 35 22.17 18.38 -6.06
N VAL A 36 21.25 17.83 -5.26
CA VAL A 36 20.77 18.45 -4.04
C VAL A 36 21.08 17.54 -2.86
N MET A 37 21.83 18.03 -1.89
CA MET A 37 22.11 17.31 -0.65
C MET A 37 21.56 18.09 0.55
N LEU A 38 20.60 17.51 1.24
CA LEU A 38 19.95 18.11 2.41
C LEU A 38 20.54 17.47 3.66
N GLY A 39 21.51 18.17 4.25
CA GLY A 39 22.29 17.69 5.37
C GLY A 39 23.59 16.98 4.97
N SER A 40 24.55 17.01 5.86
CA SER A 40 25.87 16.45 5.63
C SER A 40 26.43 15.81 6.91
N ASP A 41 27.05 14.67 6.77
CA ASP A 41 27.82 14.04 7.84
C ASP A 41 29.14 14.76 8.11
N ILE A 42 29.48 15.78 7.29
CA ILE A 42 30.73 16.51 7.39
C ILE A 42 30.54 17.76 8.23
N ALA A 43 31.34 17.88 9.28
CA ALA A 43 31.32 19.03 10.18
C ALA A 43 31.82 20.34 9.54
N TYR A 44 32.47 20.24 8.38
CA TYR A 44 33.21 21.35 7.79
C TYR A 44 33.26 21.24 6.26
N ILE A 45 32.84 22.29 5.56
CA ILE A 45 33.03 22.46 4.12
C ILE A 45 34.25 23.40 3.98
N ASP A 46 35.32 22.94 3.37
CA ASP A 46 36.44 23.81 3.04
C ASP A 46 36.08 24.67 1.82
N LEU A 47 35.62 25.87 2.08
CA LEU A 47 35.29 26.86 1.05
C LEU A 47 36.55 27.37 0.30
N HIS A 48 37.74 27.05 0.75
CA HIS A 48 39.02 27.53 0.15
C HIS A 48 39.55 26.63 -0.96
N SER A 49 39.15 25.38 -1.02
CA SER A 49 39.69 24.44 -2.02
C SER A 49 39.04 24.54 -3.38
N GLY A 50 37.88 25.17 -3.50
CA GLY A 50 37.11 25.34 -4.74
C GLY A 50 36.74 24.02 -5.45
N LYS A 51 36.97 22.87 -4.85
CA LYS A 51 36.71 21.56 -5.40
C LYS A 51 35.70 20.83 -4.55
N ASN A 52 34.45 21.09 -4.84
CA ASN A 52 33.38 20.18 -4.43
C ASN A 52 33.44 18.97 -5.36
N ILE A 53 34.03 17.90 -4.93
CA ILE A 53 33.99 16.64 -5.69
C ILE A 53 32.83 15.84 -5.13
N ILE A 54 31.73 15.84 -5.89
CA ILE A 54 30.64 14.91 -5.67
C ILE A 54 31.00 13.66 -6.46
N ASN A 55 31.38 12.59 -5.76
CA ASN A 55 31.64 11.30 -6.35
C ASN A 55 30.47 10.37 -6.05
N ASP A 56 29.98 9.69 -7.07
CA ASP A 56 28.94 8.64 -7.01
C ASP A 56 27.68 9.03 -6.22
N GLY A 57 27.18 10.23 -6.47
CA GLY A 57 26.00 10.73 -5.83
C GLY A 57 26.23 11.18 -4.40
N PHE A 58 27.19 12.02 -4.13
CA PHE A 58 27.44 12.70 -2.86
C PHE A 58 28.52 12.09 -1.95
N SER A 59 29.76 12.26 -2.31
CA SER A 59 30.83 12.23 -1.34
C SER A 59 31.53 13.58 -1.30
N PHE A 60 31.54 14.23 -0.16
CA PHE A 60 32.45 15.36 0.05
C PHE A 60 33.84 14.85 0.43
N ARG A 61 34.85 15.46 -0.15
CA ARG A 61 36.23 15.16 0.22
C ARG A 61 36.46 15.53 1.67
N LYS A 62 36.81 14.54 2.48
CA LYS A 62 37.23 14.72 3.87
C LYS A 62 38.67 15.28 3.87
N ASP A 63 38.79 16.59 3.74
CA ASP A 63 40.07 17.23 4.05
C ASP A 63 40.16 17.36 5.56
N ILE A 64 40.85 16.39 6.15
CA ILE A 64 41.14 16.38 7.58
C ILE A 64 42.26 17.38 7.82
N ARG A 65 41.96 18.56 8.30
CA ARG A 65 42.96 19.36 9.01
C ARG A 65 43.19 18.68 10.35
N SER A 66 44.43 18.23 10.57
CA SER A 66 44.85 17.67 11.83
C SER A 66 44.52 18.66 12.97
N GLY A 67 43.66 18.27 13.89
CA GLY A 67 43.34 19.06 15.08
C GLY A 67 41.86 19.38 15.29
N ILE A 68 40.94 19.03 14.35
CA ILE A 68 39.52 19.14 14.61
C ILE A 68 39.02 17.78 15.10
N SER A 69 38.66 17.71 16.37
CA SER A 69 37.97 16.55 16.91
C SER A 69 36.67 16.32 16.12
N GLU A 70 36.46 15.10 15.63
CA GLU A 70 35.14 14.71 15.09
C GLU A 70 34.14 14.93 16.22
N SER A 71 33.30 15.94 16.08
CA SER A 71 32.15 16.09 16.95
C SER A 71 31.23 14.89 16.67
N THR A 72 31.11 14.01 17.64
CA THR A 72 30.19 12.88 17.63
C THR A 72 28.72 13.33 17.78
N ALA A 73 28.46 14.62 17.94
CA ALA A 73 27.13 15.18 17.88
C ALA A 73 26.61 15.06 16.45
N GLY A 74 25.52 14.33 16.28
CA GLY A 74 24.85 14.14 14.99
C GLY A 74 24.54 15.47 14.32
N ASP A 75 24.39 15.45 13.01
CA ASP A 75 23.97 16.63 12.25
C ASP A 75 22.55 17.05 12.68
N LEU A 76 22.41 18.29 13.15
CA LEU A 76 21.14 18.88 13.59
C LEU A 76 20.47 19.73 12.50
N SER A 77 20.90 19.63 11.25
CA SER A 77 20.28 20.40 10.17
C SER A 77 18.87 19.90 9.83
N SER A 78 18.08 20.81 9.30
CA SER A 78 16.74 20.50 8.81
C SER A 78 16.42 21.22 7.51
N PHE A 79 15.57 20.62 6.71
CA PHE A 79 14.97 21.24 5.54
C PHE A 79 13.45 21.18 5.64
N THR A 80 12.78 22.29 5.38
CA THR A 80 11.33 22.36 5.29
C THR A 80 10.93 22.98 3.96
N GLY A 81 10.18 22.26 3.14
CA GLY A 81 9.70 22.78 1.87
C GLY A 81 9.55 21.69 0.81
N ARG A 82 9.51 22.13 -0.43
CA ARG A 82 9.30 21.29 -1.60
C ARG A 82 10.57 21.18 -2.43
N VAL A 83 10.89 19.97 -2.86
CA VAL A 83 11.99 19.72 -3.82
C VAL A 83 11.43 19.03 -5.05
N VAL A 84 11.68 19.62 -6.21
CA VAL A 84 11.38 19.02 -7.51
C VAL A 84 12.70 18.67 -8.18
N ALA A 85 12.93 17.39 -8.42
CA ALA A 85 14.11 16.86 -9.07
C ALA A 85 13.76 16.40 -10.51
N ASP A 86 14.39 17.02 -11.48
CA ASP A 86 14.31 16.69 -12.90
C ASP A 86 15.70 16.25 -13.39
N ASN A 87 15.84 15.00 -13.80
CA ASN A 87 17.13 14.39 -14.14
C ASN A 87 18.22 14.72 -13.11
N SER A 88 17.87 14.64 -11.84
CA SER A 88 18.67 15.17 -10.75
C SER A 88 18.83 14.14 -9.64
N ILE A 89 19.76 14.40 -8.74
CA ILE A 89 19.99 13.59 -7.55
C ILE A 89 19.55 14.39 -6.34
N LEU A 90 18.72 13.79 -5.48
CA LEU A 90 18.31 14.34 -4.19
C LEU A 90 18.73 13.37 -3.08
N ALA A 91 19.64 13.82 -2.22
CA ALA A 91 19.99 13.08 -1.00
C ALA A 91 19.43 13.79 0.24
N ILE A 92 18.62 13.07 1.01
CA ILE A 92 18.02 13.56 2.23
C ILE A 92 18.71 12.86 3.40
N ASN A 93 19.70 13.56 3.99
CA ASN A 93 20.56 12.99 5.03
C ASN A 93 20.14 13.41 6.43
N ASN A 94 19.25 14.39 6.55
CA ASN A 94 18.81 14.96 7.82
C ASN A 94 17.32 15.13 7.92
N LYS A 95 16.86 15.85 8.93
CA LYS A 95 15.46 16.13 9.15
C LYS A 95 14.87 16.84 7.94
N PHE A 96 13.81 16.26 7.40
CA PHE A 96 13.07 16.79 6.27
C PHE A 96 11.57 16.81 6.59
N LEU A 97 10.95 17.94 6.31
CA LEU A 97 9.50 18.10 6.40
C LEU A 97 8.99 18.77 5.13
N GLY A 98 8.18 18.09 4.33
CA GLY A 98 7.64 18.68 3.11
C GLY A 98 7.20 17.67 2.08
N GLU A 99 7.57 17.93 0.84
CA GLU A 99 7.26 17.09 -0.30
C GLU A 99 8.42 17.03 -1.29
N PHE A 100 8.47 15.96 -2.09
CA PHE A 100 9.35 15.93 -3.24
C PHE A 100 8.71 15.28 -4.45
N THR A 101 9.22 15.65 -5.61
CA THR A 101 8.89 15.03 -6.90
C THR A 101 10.18 14.63 -7.60
N ALA A 102 10.25 13.39 -8.08
CA ALA A 102 11.38 12.87 -8.82
C ALA A 102 10.93 12.45 -10.23
N GLY A 103 11.48 13.08 -11.24
CA GLY A 103 11.18 12.80 -12.63
C GLY A 103 12.41 12.71 -13.51
N ASN A 104 12.23 12.20 -14.73
CA ASN A 104 13.28 12.15 -15.76
C ASN A 104 14.57 11.49 -15.26
N LYS A 105 14.50 10.24 -14.78
CA LYS A 105 15.65 9.46 -14.29
C LYS A 105 16.29 10.03 -13.01
N SER A 106 15.53 10.76 -12.22
CA SER A 106 16.01 11.25 -10.93
C SER A 106 16.21 10.14 -9.93
N LYS A 107 17.17 10.34 -9.03
CA LYS A 107 17.48 9.43 -7.94
C LYS A 107 17.31 10.15 -6.62
N VAL A 108 16.42 9.65 -5.77
CA VAL A 108 16.22 10.15 -4.41
C VAL A 108 16.78 9.12 -3.44
N SER A 109 17.63 9.54 -2.53
CA SER A 109 18.10 8.71 -1.42
C SER A 109 17.75 9.33 -0.07
N VAL A 110 17.33 8.50 0.86
CA VAL A 110 17.03 8.88 2.24
C VAL A 110 17.98 8.14 3.17
N LYS A 111 18.75 8.88 3.96
CA LYS A 111 19.68 8.35 4.98
C LYS A 111 19.25 8.67 6.39
N SER A 112 18.36 9.63 6.56
CA SER A 112 17.84 10.06 7.86
C SER A 112 16.65 9.20 8.32
N ARG A 113 16.46 9.13 9.63
CA ARG A 113 15.23 8.55 10.23
C ARG A 113 14.12 9.57 10.48
N ASP A 114 14.37 10.84 10.21
CA ASP A 114 13.45 11.95 10.48
C ASP A 114 13.05 12.66 9.18
N VAL A 115 12.51 11.87 8.25
CA VAL A 115 11.99 12.35 6.97
C VAL A 115 10.49 12.14 6.94
N VAL A 116 9.75 13.24 6.88
CA VAL A 116 8.29 13.24 6.91
C VAL A 116 7.74 13.98 5.70
N LEU A 117 6.92 13.31 4.92
CA LEU A 117 6.18 13.87 3.80
C LEU A 117 4.75 14.19 4.26
N ASN A 118 4.52 15.40 4.68
CA ASN A 118 3.19 15.83 5.11
C ASN A 118 2.24 16.08 3.94
N THR A 119 2.78 16.45 2.79
CA THR A 119 2.01 16.65 1.57
C THR A 119 2.09 15.42 0.67
N GLY A 120 3.29 14.96 0.35
CA GLY A 120 3.45 13.72 -0.41
C GLY A 120 4.71 13.63 -1.24
N ALA A 121 4.75 12.61 -2.10
CA ALA A 121 5.79 12.43 -3.10
C ALA A 121 5.26 11.83 -4.39
N THR A 122 5.89 12.19 -5.50
CA THR A 122 5.72 11.56 -6.81
C THR A 122 7.05 11.06 -7.32
N ILE A 123 7.09 9.82 -7.81
CA ILE A 123 8.26 9.20 -8.41
C ILE A 123 7.85 8.70 -9.78
N SER A 124 8.46 9.21 -10.85
CA SER A 124 8.16 8.79 -12.22
C SER A 124 8.71 7.39 -12.54
N ASP A 125 8.26 6.82 -13.63
CA ASP A 125 8.56 5.44 -14.07
C ASP A 125 10.06 5.15 -14.29
N ASP A 126 10.85 6.15 -14.61
CA ASP A 126 12.30 6.03 -14.81
C ASP A 126 13.15 6.52 -13.62
N SER A 127 12.48 6.89 -12.51
CA SER A 127 13.11 7.43 -11.31
C SER A 127 13.12 6.40 -10.17
N THR A 128 13.97 6.63 -9.19
CA THR A 128 14.11 5.74 -8.03
C THR A 128 14.10 6.49 -6.71
N LEU A 129 13.48 5.87 -5.71
CA LEU A 129 13.59 6.26 -4.31
C LEU A 129 14.28 5.12 -3.55
N THR A 130 15.39 5.40 -2.91
CA THR A 130 16.11 4.43 -2.09
C THR A 130 16.15 4.89 -0.63
N LEU A 131 15.61 4.05 0.23
CA LEU A 131 15.79 4.18 1.67
C LEU A 131 17.06 3.43 2.05
N GLU A 132 18.10 4.18 2.41
CA GLU A 132 19.40 3.63 2.76
C GLU A 132 19.36 2.95 4.12
N LYS A 133 20.45 2.27 4.47
CA LYS A 133 20.58 1.58 5.75
C LYS A 133 20.19 2.47 6.93
N ASP A 134 19.41 1.90 7.86
CA ASP A 134 18.94 2.53 9.09
C ASP A 134 18.05 3.79 8.90
N SER A 135 17.62 4.09 7.70
CA SER A 135 16.74 5.24 7.43
C SER A 135 15.27 4.96 7.67
N ARG A 136 14.49 6.03 7.76
CA ARG A 136 13.03 5.96 7.81
C ARG A 136 12.37 7.09 7.04
N LEU A 137 11.44 6.75 6.18
CA LEU A 137 10.56 7.68 5.50
C LEU A 137 9.12 7.50 6.01
N THR A 138 8.53 8.57 6.48
CA THR A 138 7.11 8.60 6.89
C THR A 138 6.31 9.44 5.91
N VAL A 139 5.23 8.87 5.37
CA VAL A 139 4.33 9.53 4.42
C VAL A 139 2.94 9.61 5.00
N ASN A 140 2.47 10.83 5.22
CA ASN A 140 1.21 11.09 5.91
C ASN A 140 0.03 11.39 4.98
N MET A 141 0.27 11.74 3.72
CA MET A 141 -0.82 12.17 2.85
C MET A 141 -0.95 11.33 1.60
N TRP A 142 0.02 11.40 0.70
CA TRP A 142 0.00 10.59 -0.52
C TRP A 142 1.42 10.28 -1.01
N LEU A 143 1.56 9.11 -1.61
CA LEU A 143 2.76 8.68 -2.34
C LEU A 143 2.30 8.04 -3.64
N VAL A 144 2.77 8.56 -4.75
CA VAL A 144 2.52 7.98 -6.08
C VAL A 144 3.85 7.59 -6.70
N ASN A 145 4.07 6.29 -6.84
CA ASN A 145 5.28 5.73 -7.40
C ASN A 145 4.98 4.95 -8.67
N SER A 146 5.51 5.42 -9.79
CA SER A 146 5.55 4.68 -11.05
C SER A 146 6.91 4.05 -11.32
N GLY A 147 7.94 4.49 -10.59
CA GLY A 147 9.29 3.98 -10.68
C GLY A 147 9.55 2.82 -9.72
N THR A 148 10.66 2.88 -9.01
CA THR A 148 11.06 1.86 -8.04
C THR A 148 11.35 2.47 -6.69
N ILE A 149 10.79 1.86 -5.64
CA ILE A 149 11.16 2.14 -4.25
C ILE A 149 12.03 0.97 -3.76
N ASN A 150 13.23 1.28 -3.29
CA ASN A 150 14.12 0.32 -2.66
C ASN A 150 14.19 0.59 -1.16
N VAL A 151 13.97 -0.44 -0.36
CA VAL A 151 14.06 -0.37 1.10
C VAL A 151 15.26 -1.20 1.56
N GLY A 152 16.25 -0.53 2.11
CA GLY A 152 17.54 -1.11 2.50
C GLY A 152 17.55 -1.76 3.87
N GLU A 153 18.76 -2.12 4.34
CA GLU A 153 18.98 -2.80 5.61
C GLU A 153 18.48 -1.95 6.79
N ASN A 154 17.63 -2.52 7.64
CA ASN A 154 16.99 -1.84 8.78
C ASN A 154 16.27 -0.54 8.40
N ALA A 155 15.99 -0.32 7.14
CA ALA A 155 15.24 0.86 6.69
C ALA A 155 13.72 0.62 6.82
N GLU A 156 12.99 1.69 7.00
CA GLU A 156 11.54 1.66 7.21
C GLU A 156 10.83 2.61 6.26
N LEU A 157 9.85 2.10 5.55
CA LEU A 157 8.84 2.88 4.84
C LEU A 157 7.55 2.84 5.65
N ASN A 158 7.14 3.98 6.20
CA ASN A 158 5.91 4.12 6.98
C ASN A 158 4.90 4.95 6.21
N ILE A 159 3.71 4.41 5.97
CA ILE A 159 2.59 5.10 5.35
C ILE A 159 1.39 5.14 6.29
N HIS A 160 0.79 6.32 6.38
CA HIS A 160 -0.34 6.57 7.27
C HIS A 160 -1.42 7.40 6.58
N GLY A 161 -2.61 7.44 7.19
CA GLY A 161 -3.53 8.54 7.01
C GLY A 161 -2.92 9.86 7.51
N TYR A 162 -3.50 10.97 7.12
CA TYR A 162 -3.03 12.28 7.57
C TYR A 162 -3.38 12.52 9.04
N PRO A 163 -2.39 12.76 9.93
CA PRO A 163 -2.65 12.94 11.34
C PRO A 163 -3.26 14.32 11.64
N ILE A 164 -4.34 14.32 12.40
CA ILE A 164 -4.93 15.53 13.01
C ILE A 164 -5.11 15.25 14.49
N ALA A 165 -4.27 15.86 15.33
CA ALA A 165 -4.18 15.59 16.75
C ALA A 165 -3.97 14.07 17.00
N ASP A 166 -4.92 13.40 17.65
CA ASP A 166 -4.93 11.97 17.95
C ASP A 166 -5.75 11.12 16.96
N LYS A 167 -6.25 11.74 15.89
CA LYS A 167 -7.09 11.13 14.86
C LYS A 167 -6.43 11.19 13.50
N PHE A 168 -6.97 10.44 12.54
CA PHE A 168 -6.44 10.36 11.18
C PHE A 168 -7.51 10.62 10.13
N ILE A 169 -7.12 11.30 9.05
CA ILE A 169 -7.89 11.36 7.81
C ILE A 169 -7.37 10.26 6.90
N PRO A 170 -8.22 9.47 6.23
CA PRO A 170 -7.78 8.47 5.27
C PRO A 170 -6.92 9.05 4.16
N SER A 171 -5.85 8.34 3.82
CA SER A 171 -4.93 8.71 2.74
C SER A 171 -4.75 7.55 1.77
N ILE A 172 -4.59 7.89 0.48
CA ILE A 172 -4.43 6.94 -0.61
C ILE A 172 -2.99 7.01 -1.12
N HIS A 173 -2.33 5.84 -1.20
CA HIS A 173 -0.97 5.72 -1.69
C HIS A 173 -0.92 4.68 -2.82
N ASP A 174 -0.22 5.00 -3.90
CA ASP A 174 0.15 4.04 -4.94
C ASP A 174 1.65 3.79 -4.87
N LEU A 175 2.03 2.68 -4.26
CA LEU A 175 3.44 2.35 -4.04
C LEU A 175 4.10 1.72 -5.26
N GLY A 176 3.33 1.29 -6.26
CA GLY A 176 3.87 0.62 -7.44
C GLY A 176 4.70 -0.61 -7.06
N ASN A 177 6.00 -0.58 -7.33
CA ASN A 177 6.93 -1.64 -6.98
C ASN A 177 7.80 -1.23 -5.78
N VAL A 178 7.70 -1.99 -4.70
CA VAL A 178 8.55 -1.86 -3.53
C VAL A 178 9.48 -3.07 -3.47
N LYS A 179 10.78 -2.82 -3.60
CA LYS A 179 11.84 -3.83 -3.46
C LYS A 179 12.47 -3.70 -2.09
N MET A 180 12.35 -4.73 -1.30
CA MET A 180 13.01 -4.85 -0.01
C MET A 180 14.36 -5.54 -0.23
N THR A 181 15.44 -4.76 -0.25
CA THR A 181 16.73 -5.18 -0.81
C THR A 181 17.70 -5.75 0.20
N ALA A 182 17.39 -5.65 1.48
CA ALA A 182 18.28 -6.11 2.53
C ALA A 182 17.54 -6.51 3.82
N SER A 183 18.26 -7.16 4.72
CA SER A 183 17.70 -7.69 5.96
C SER A 183 17.05 -6.62 6.82
N ASN A 184 15.94 -6.98 7.43
CA ASN A 184 15.11 -6.11 8.28
C ASN A 184 14.56 -4.86 7.59
N ALA A 185 14.54 -4.83 6.25
CA ALA A 185 13.75 -3.84 5.53
C ALA A 185 12.28 -3.99 5.96
N THR A 186 11.62 -2.88 6.27
CA THR A 186 10.27 -2.88 6.83
C THR A 186 9.36 -1.92 6.08
N LEU A 187 8.17 -2.40 5.72
CA LEU A 187 7.03 -1.59 5.31
C LEU A 187 6.01 -1.62 6.44
N THR A 188 5.64 -0.45 6.93
CA THR A 188 4.53 -0.30 7.88
C THR A 188 3.46 0.58 7.27
N ALA A 189 2.23 0.10 7.26
CA ALA A 189 1.06 0.85 6.86
C ALA A 189 0.00 0.78 7.96
N GLY A 190 -0.61 1.90 8.29
CA GLY A 190 -1.60 1.92 9.34
C GLY A 190 -2.40 3.21 9.39
N ASN A 191 -3.21 3.36 10.42
CA ASN A 191 -3.89 4.60 10.73
C ASN A 191 -4.65 5.20 9.53
N TYR A 192 -5.49 4.38 8.90
CA TYR A 192 -6.29 4.74 7.73
C TYR A 192 -5.48 5.03 6.45
N ALA A 193 -4.34 4.36 6.28
CA ALA A 193 -3.69 4.25 4.99
C ALA A 193 -4.44 3.26 4.10
N MET A 194 -4.75 3.71 2.90
CA MET A 194 -5.23 2.86 1.79
C MET A 194 -4.12 2.83 0.75
N PHE A 195 -3.58 1.68 0.43
CA PHE A 195 -2.48 1.62 -0.53
C PHE A 195 -2.58 0.47 -1.51
N SER A 196 -1.96 0.67 -2.66
CA SER A 196 -1.73 -0.35 -3.67
C SER A 196 -0.23 -0.52 -3.92
N GLY A 197 0.19 -1.70 -4.32
CA GLY A 197 1.56 -1.96 -4.73
C GLY A 197 1.98 -3.41 -4.55
N GLU A 198 3.02 -3.79 -5.30
CA GLU A 198 3.68 -5.07 -5.21
C GLU A 198 4.90 -4.97 -4.29
N ILE A 199 5.08 -5.96 -3.43
CA ILE A 199 6.22 -6.05 -2.51
C ILE A 199 7.05 -7.25 -2.90
N THR A 200 8.35 -7.04 -3.11
CA THR A 200 9.29 -8.10 -3.46
C THR A 200 10.53 -8.06 -2.58
N ALA A 201 11.08 -9.24 -2.30
CA ALA A 201 12.38 -9.43 -1.70
C ALA A 201 13.02 -10.68 -2.29
N ASP A 202 14.35 -10.76 -2.29
CA ASP A 202 15.05 -11.99 -2.67
C ASP A 202 14.71 -13.13 -1.71
N ASP A 203 14.72 -14.36 -2.21
CA ASP A 203 14.30 -15.56 -1.47
C ASP A 203 15.07 -15.82 -0.16
N ALA A 204 16.26 -15.24 0.00
CA ALA A 204 17.09 -15.36 1.19
C ALA A 204 16.96 -14.19 2.16
N THR A 205 16.29 -13.09 1.79
CA THR A 205 16.26 -11.84 2.54
C THR A 205 15.09 -11.78 3.50
N ALA A 206 15.38 -11.68 4.80
CA ALA A 206 14.37 -11.53 5.85
C ALA A 206 13.86 -10.09 5.91
N VAL A 207 12.58 -9.89 5.67
CA VAL A 207 11.92 -8.59 5.62
C VAL A 207 10.65 -8.58 6.45
N ARG A 208 10.07 -7.42 6.71
CA ARG A 208 8.86 -7.27 7.51
C ARG A 208 7.84 -6.39 6.83
N VAL A 209 6.57 -6.79 6.95
CA VAL A 209 5.41 -6.01 6.51
C VAL A 209 4.40 -5.96 7.65
N ASN A 210 4.14 -4.77 8.18
CA ASN A 210 3.23 -4.57 9.30
C ASN A 210 2.07 -3.70 8.87
N LEU A 211 0.86 -4.25 8.86
CA LEU A 211 -0.33 -3.59 8.37
C LEU A 211 -1.38 -3.46 9.46
N GLY A 212 -1.91 -2.26 9.60
CA GLY A 212 -3.01 -1.96 10.50
C GLY A 212 -2.59 -1.70 11.94
N SER A 213 -3.57 -1.42 12.78
CA SER A 213 -3.40 -1.04 14.17
C SER A 213 -4.63 -1.43 14.99
N GLU A 214 -4.43 -1.73 16.27
CA GLU A 214 -5.54 -1.98 17.23
C GLU A 214 -6.27 -0.70 17.64
N THR A 215 -5.62 0.47 17.56
CA THR A 215 -6.04 1.69 18.26
C THR A 215 -6.05 2.96 17.43
N SER A 216 -6.28 2.89 16.13
CA SER A 216 -6.39 4.12 15.36
C SER A 216 -7.83 4.67 15.36
N THR A 217 -7.97 5.99 15.36
CA THR A 217 -9.27 6.67 15.39
C THR A 217 -9.45 7.54 14.15
N LEU A 218 -10.58 7.35 13.48
CA LEU A 218 -10.96 8.14 12.31
C LEU A 218 -11.31 9.57 12.72
N SER A 219 -10.89 10.56 11.94
CA SER A 219 -11.28 11.96 12.13
C SER A 219 -12.75 12.16 11.74
N GLU A 220 -13.44 13.01 12.49
CA GLU A 220 -14.80 13.46 12.11
C GLU A 220 -14.78 14.28 10.82
N PHE A 221 -13.70 14.98 10.56
CA PHE A 221 -13.45 15.64 9.28
C PHE A 221 -12.98 14.57 8.27
N ASN A 222 -13.90 14.13 7.47
CA ASN A 222 -13.63 13.16 6.41
C ASN A 222 -14.07 13.75 5.07
N PRO A 223 -13.13 14.09 4.18
CA PRO A 223 -13.46 14.64 2.86
C PRO A 223 -14.11 13.60 1.93
N ASN A 224 -14.06 12.31 2.28
CA ASN A 224 -14.63 11.21 1.52
C ASN A 224 -15.39 10.23 2.43
N PRO A 225 -16.52 10.63 3.01
CA PRO A 225 -17.27 9.77 3.93
C PRO A 225 -17.70 8.45 3.29
N GLU A 226 -18.08 8.45 2.02
CA GLU A 226 -18.52 7.24 1.31
C GLU A 226 -17.42 6.17 1.19
N LEU A 227 -16.17 6.56 0.98
CA LEU A 227 -15.04 5.63 0.96
C LEU A 227 -14.74 5.04 2.33
N THR A 228 -15.03 5.77 3.38
CA THR A 228 -14.69 5.41 4.75
C THR A 228 -15.79 4.61 5.42
N ASP A 229 -17.05 4.88 5.13
CA ASP A 229 -18.18 4.18 5.73
C ASP A 229 -18.21 2.70 5.34
N LEU A 230 -17.83 2.36 4.11
CA LEU A 230 -17.81 0.98 3.62
C LEU A 230 -16.65 0.14 4.18
N MET A 231 -15.52 0.75 4.47
CA MET A 231 -14.31 0.04 4.84
C MET A 231 -13.97 0.15 6.31
N PHE A 232 -14.15 1.31 6.89
CA PHE A 232 -13.56 1.65 8.18
C PHE A 232 -14.46 1.45 9.40
N ASP A 233 -15.65 0.88 9.26
CA ASP A 233 -16.41 0.41 10.42
C ASP A 233 -15.67 -0.70 11.20
N LYS A 234 -14.90 -1.52 10.49
CA LYS A 234 -14.17 -2.65 11.07
C LYS A 234 -12.66 -2.63 10.82
N TYR A 235 -12.22 -1.95 9.77
CA TYR A 235 -10.83 -1.99 9.30
C TYR A 235 -10.26 -0.58 9.25
N ASN A 236 -8.98 -0.46 9.57
CA ASN A 236 -8.30 0.85 9.55
C ASN A 236 -7.18 0.94 8.51
N THR A 237 -7.00 -0.09 7.72
CA THR A 237 -5.95 -0.14 6.70
C THR A 237 -6.40 -1.03 5.55
N SER A 238 -6.03 -0.66 4.34
CA SER A 238 -6.33 -1.43 3.13
C SER A 238 -5.10 -1.54 2.25
N TRP A 239 -4.84 -2.75 1.77
CA TRP A 239 -3.79 -3.02 0.79
C TRP A 239 -4.35 -3.78 -0.41
N THR A 240 -4.06 -3.27 -1.61
CA THR A 240 -4.31 -3.96 -2.87
C THR A 240 -2.97 -4.29 -3.52
N GLY A 241 -2.63 -5.56 -3.60
CA GLY A 241 -1.34 -5.98 -4.16
C GLY A 241 -1.01 -7.43 -3.85
N LYS A 242 0.19 -7.81 -4.24
CA LYS A 242 0.76 -9.14 -3.99
C LYS A 242 2.15 -9.02 -3.39
N ILE A 243 2.63 -10.10 -2.79
CA ILE A 243 3.95 -10.16 -2.17
C ILE A 243 4.69 -11.43 -2.58
N SER A 244 5.97 -11.24 -2.90
CA SER A 244 6.92 -12.33 -3.09
C SER A 244 8.12 -12.10 -2.20
N ALA A 245 8.10 -12.71 -1.00
CA ALA A 245 9.14 -12.57 0.00
C ALA A 245 9.22 -13.84 0.86
N LEU A 246 9.92 -14.87 0.38
CA LEU A 246 9.93 -16.21 1.00
C LEU A 246 10.53 -16.26 2.41
N LYS A 247 11.29 -15.24 2.80
CA LYS A 247 11.78 -15.00 4.17
C LYS A 247 11.10 -13.80 4.84
N GLY A 248 10.01 -13.30 4.25
CA GLY A 248 9.26 -12.17 4.77
C GLY A 248 8.25 -12.59 5.82
N ASP A 249 8.16 -11.79 6.87
CA ASP A 249 7.16 -11.92 7.93
C ASP A 249 6.15 -10.77 7.82
N ALA A 250 4.88 -11.11 7.69
CA ALA A 250 3.81 -10.15 7.60
C ALA A 250 2.85 -10.26 8.79
N SER A 251 2.37 -9.12 9.26
CA SER A 251 1.29 -9.03 10.24
C SER A 251 0.19 -8.09 9.75
N MET A 252 -1.04 -8.47 9.95
CA MET A 252 -2.22 -7.68 9.61
C MET A 252 -3.16 -7.62 10.81
N VAL A 253 -3.53 -6.39 11.20
CA VAL A 253 -4.50 -6.13 12.25
C VAL A 253 -5.53 -5.15 11.72
N ASN A 254 -6.81 -5.47 11.85
CA ASN A 254 -7.90 -4.62 11.32
C ASN A 254 -7.66 -4.16 9.87
N THR A 255 -7.17 -5.06 9.04
CA THR A 255 -6.69 -4.76 7.67
C THR A 255 -7.49 -5.54 6.64
N VAL A 256 -7.78 -4.90 5.52
CA VAL A 256 -8.25 -5.54 4.30
C VAL A 256 -7.07 -5.73 3.35
N TRP A 257 -6.74 -6.96 3.01
CA TRP A 257 -5.80 -7.29 1.96
C TRP A 257 -6.53 -7.83 0.74
N ARG A 258 -6.49 -7.09 -0.34
CA ARG A 258 -6.93 -7.52 -1.65
C ARG A 258 -5.73 -8.09 -2.41
N MET A 259 -5.64 -9.40 -2.46
CA MET A 259 -4.52 -10.11 -3.07
C MET A 259 -4.71 -10.21 -4.59
N THR A 260 -3.85 -9.55 -5.34
CA THR A 260 -3.98 -9.42 -6.80
C THR A 260 -3.24 -10.48 -7.62
N GLY A 261 -2.61 -11.43 -6.98
CA GLY A 261 -1.88 -12.52 -7.63
C GLY A 261 -1.26 -13.47 -6.62
N ASP A 262 -0.61 -14.50 -7.11
CA ASP A 262 0.11 -15.44 -6.26
C ASP A 262 1.04 -14.71 -5.31
N SER A 263 0.95 -15.07 -4.04
CA SER A 263 1.73 -14.45 -2.97
C SER A 263 2.45 -15.51 -2.14
N GLY A 264 3.68 -15.19 -1.73
CA GLY A 264 4.53 -16.08 -0.94
C GLY A 264 5.21 -15.34 0.21
N LEU A 265 5.13 -15.91 1.42
CA LEU A 265 5.69 -15.39 2.66
C LEU A 265 6.29 -16.52 3.50
N ASN A 266 7.17 -16.16 4.45
CA ASN A 266 7.58 -17.05 5.51
C ASN A 266 6.47 -17.17 6.56
N THR A 267 6.10 -16.07 7.20
CA THR A 267 5.03 -16.05 8.20
C THR A 267 3.98 -15.01 7.87
N LEU A 268 2.73 -15.34 8.16
CA LEU A 268 1.60 -14.42 8.12
C LEU A 268 0.84 -14.51 9.42
N LYS A 269 0.67 -13.39 10.10
CA LYS A 269 -0.21 -13.25 11.25
C LYS A 269 -1.37 -12.34 10.89
N THR A 270 -2.60 -12.81 11.10
CA THR A 270 -3.79 -11.98 10.88
C THR A 270 -4.66 -11.94 12.12
N SER A 271 -5.16 -10.76 12.44
CA SER A 271 -6.14 -10.54 13.50
C SER A 271 -7.20 -9.57 13.01
N LYS A 272 -8.47 -9.94 13.16
CA LYS A 272 -9.62 -9.09 12.77
C LYS A 272 -9.49 -8.51 11.35
N SER A 273 -8.96 -9.32 10.43
CA SER A 273 -8.59 -8.90 9.09
C SER A 273 -9.34 -9.67 8.02
N LEU A 274 -9.38 -9.12 6.83
CA LEU A 274 -10.04 -9.68 5.67
C LEU A 274 -9.03 -9.85 4.54
N THR A 275 -8.86 -11.08 4.06
CA THR A 275 -8.05 -11.38 2.87
C THR A 275 -8.95 -11.80 1.74
N VAL A 276 -8.89 -11.06 0.63
CA VAL A 276 -9.73 -11.26 -0.55
C VAL A 276 -8.87 -11.60 -1.73
N PHE A 277 -9.08 -12.77 -2.30
CA PHE A 277 -8.42 -13.18 -3.53
C PHE A 277 -9.09 -12.52 -4.73
N SER A 278 -8.35 -11.73 -5.48
CA SER A 278 -8.91 -10.92 -6.57
C SER A 278 -7.94 -10.71 -7.74
N SER A 279 -7.14 -11.72 -8.06
CA SER A 279 -6.21 -11.62 -9.19
C SER A 279 -6.95 -11.55 -10.53
N ASP A 280 -6.31 -10.95 -11.52
CA ASP A 280 -6.80 -10.98 -12.91
C ASP A 280 -6.65 -12.37 -13.54
N ASN A 281 -5.82 -13.21 -12.96
CA ASN A 281 -5.75 -14.63 -13.29
C ASN A 281 -7.02 -15.33 -12.81
N LYS A 282 -7.31 -16.50 -13.39
CA LYS A 282 -8.49 -17.26 -13.02
C LYS A 282 -8.53 -17.53 -11.51
N PHE A 283 -7.44 -18.06 -10.95
CA PHE A 283 -7.28 -18.29 -9.51
C PHE A 283 -5.86 -17.96 -9.08
N SER A 284 -5.67 -17.74 -7.79
CA SER A 284 -4.36 -17.45 -7.20
C SER A 284 -4.15 -18.22 -5.90
N THR A 285 -2.89 -18.33 -5.50
CA THR A 285 -2.48 -19.08 -4.31
C THR A 285 -1.72 -18.19 -3.35
N LEU A 286 -2.11 -18.22 -2.08
CA LEU A 286 -1.32 -17.70 -0.96
C LEU A 286 -0.51 -18.86 -0.36
N THR A 287 0.80 -18.80 -0.44
CA THR A 287 1.71 -19.79 0.13
C THR A 287 2.47 -19.19 1.30
N VAL A 288 2.38 -19.83 2.47
CA VAL A 288 3.11 -19.42 3.68
C VAL A 288 3.71 -20.64 4.36
N ASN A 289 4.81 -20.46 5.08
CA ASN A 289 5.32 -21.53 5.95
C ASN A 289 4.46 -21.62 7.21
N ASP A 290 4.27 -20.51 7.92
CA ASP A 290 3.46 -20.45 9.14
C ASP A 290 2.35 -19.43 8.99
N LEU A 291 1.12 -19.84 9.27
CA LEU A 291 -0.06 -18.98 9.34
C LEU A 291 -0.64 -19.01 10.76
N THR A 292 -0.67 -17.85 11.40
CA THR A 292 -1.41 -17.64 12.65
C THR A 292 -2.55 -16.66 12.37
N THR A 293 -3.79 -17.10 12.55
CA THR A 293 -4.95 -16.31 12.15
C THR A 293 -6.05 -16.35 13.21
N SER A 294 -6.61 -15.22 13.57
CA SER A 294 -7.71 -15.12 14.53
C SER A 294 -8.73 -14.08 14.11
N ASP A 295 -9.99 -14.39 14.33
CA ASP A 295 -11.12 -13.49 14.06
C ASP A 295 -11.08 -12.86 12.65
N SER A 296 -10.53 -13.60 11.69
CA SER A 296 -10.25 -13.14 10.33
C SER A 296 -11.09 -13.90 9.30
N THR A 297 -11.29 -13.30 8.14
CA THR A 297 -12.04 -13.88 7.03
C THR A 297 -11.17 -13.98 5.79
N PHE A 298 -11.26 -15.12 5.12
CA PHE A 298 -10.64 -15.36 3.82
C PHE A 298 -11.74 -15.56 2.78
N VAL A 299 -11.73 -14.72 1.76
CA VAL A 299 -12.67 -14.80 0.63
C VAL A 299 -11.96 -15.41 -0.56
N LEU A 300 -12.35 -16.64 -0.92
CA LEU A 300 -11.75 -17.38 -2.02
C LEU A 300 -12.74 -17.51 -3.16
N ARG A 301 -12.28 -17.24 -4.37
CA ARG A 301 -13.07 -17.46 -5.57
C ARG A 301 -12.95 -18.91 -6.00
N SER A 302 -14.01 -19.42 -6.56
CA SER A 302 -14.02 -20.79 -7.13
C SER A 302 -15.06 -20.91 -8.25
N ASP A 303 -14.86 -21.91 -9.07
CA ASP A 303 -15.85 -22.38 -10.05
C ASP A 303 -15.80 -23.92 -10.11
N SER A 304 -16.56 -24.51 -11.02
CA SER A 304 -16.59 -25.97 -11.20
C SER A 304 -15.23 -26.57 -11.58
N THR A 305 -14.26 -25.78 -11.99
CA THR A 305 -12.94 -26.25 -12.48
C THR A 305 -11.79 -26.02 -11.51
N GLY A 306 -11.96 -25.16 -10.51
CA GLY A 306 -10.89 -24.83 -9.57
C GLY A 306 -11.24 -23.78 -8.54
N SER A 307 -10.26 -23.41 -7.73
CA SER A 307 -10.41 -22.42 -6.67
C SER A 307 -9.11 -21.68 -6.39
N ASP A 308 -9.24 -20.48 -5.83
CA ASP A 308 -8.15 -19.87 -5.07
C ASP A 308 -7.75 -20.77 -3.91
N LYS A 309 -6.49 -20.68 -3.45
CA LYS A 309 -5.96 -21.56 -2.42
C LYS A 309 -5.12 -20.84 -1.37
N VAL A 310 -5.21 -21.34 -0.14
CA VAL A 310 -4.25 -21.06 0.92
C VAL A 310 -3.44 -22.31 1.20
N VAL A 311 -2.13 -22.23 1.03
CA VAL A 311 -1.20 -23.35 1.26
C VAL A 311 -0.27 -23.00 2.41
N VAL A 312 -0.41 -23.72 3.51
CA VAL A 312 0.43 -23.61 4.70
C VAL A 312 1.36 -24.81 4.78
N LYS A 313 2.67 -24.56 4.80
CA LYS A 313 3.66 -25.63 4.68
C LYS A 313 4.09 -26.23 6.01
N ASN A 314 4.18 -25.42 7.06
CA ASN A 314 4.78 -25.84 8.34
C ASN A 314 3.79 -25.81 9.49
N LYS A 315 3.08 -24.72 9.72
CA LYS A 315 2.18 -24.57 10.88
C LYS A 315 0.99 -23.68 10.57
N LEU A 316 -0.21 -24.17 10.88
CA LEU A 316 -1.45 -23.39 10.85
C LEU A 316 -2.09 -23.42 12.25
N GLU A 317 -2.26 -22.22 12.82
CA GLU A 317 -2.87 -22.03 14.12
C GLU A 317 -3.90 -20.89 14.10
N GLY A 318 -4.85 -20.97 15.01
CA GLY A 318 -5.80 -19.90 15.28
C GLY A 318 -7.20 -20.40 15.50
N LYS A 319 -8.14 -19.47 15.57
CA LYS A 319 -9.55 -19.75 15.83
C LYS A 319 -10.46 -18.62 15.35
N ASN A 320 -11.74 -18.93 15.25
CA ASN A 320 -12.79 -17.97 14.88
C ASN A 320 -12.59 -17.34 13.51
N ASN A 321 -11.95 -18.07 12.60
CA ASN A 321 -11.76 -17.58 11.24
C ASN A 321 -12.85 -18.12 10.32
N ASN A 322 -13.21 -17.34 9.32
CA ASN A 322 -14.24 -17.72 8.36
C ASN A 322 -13.63 -17.95 6.98
N LEU A 323 -14.09 -19.00 6.33
CA LEU A 323 -13.92 -19.20 4.90
C LEU A 323 -15.23 -18.78 4.22
N LEU A 324 -15.13 -17.76 3.40
CA LEU A 324 -16.18 -17.28 2.55
C LEU A 324 -15.82 -17.65 1.11
N VAL A 325 -16.75 -18.31 0.41
CA VAL A 325 -16.49 -18.82 -0.93
C VAL A 325 -17.36 -18.08 -1.94
N ASP A 326 -16.71 -17.35 -2.83
CA ASP A 326 -17.34 -16.74 -3.99
C ASP A 326 -17.32 -17.75 -5.15
N TYR A 327 -18.42 -18.47 -5.32
CA TYR A 327 -18.53 -19.56 -6.28
C TYR A 327 -19.38 -19.19 -7.49
N VAL A 328 -18.84 -19.43 -8.67
CA VAL A 328 -19.54 -19.26 -9.93
C VAL A 328 -19.85 -20.64 -10.55
N ALA A 329 -21.11 -21.01 -10.59
CA ALA A 329 -21.54 -22.26 -11.19
C ALA A 329 -21.68 -22.13 -12.72
N ASN A 330 -20.57 -22.26 -13.44
CA ASN A 330 -20.58 -22.17 -14.92
C ASN A 330 -21.40 -23.29 -15.59
N ASP A 331 -21.59 -24.41 -14.90
CA ASP A 331 -22.34 -25.57 -15.38
C ASP A 331 -23.61 -25.86 -14.57
N GLY A 332 -24.00 -24.92 -13.70
CA GLY A 332 -25.16 -25.06 -12.82
C GLY A 332 -24.98 -26.08 -11.69
N LYS A 333 -23.77 -26.57 -11.45
CA LYS A 333 -23.49 -27.54 -10.39
C LYS A 333 -23.10 -26.84 -9.11
N TYR A 334 -23.87 -27.09 -8.05
CA TYR A 334 -23.63 -26.56 -6.69
C TYR A 334 -23.30 -27.67 -5.69
N ASN A 335 -23.38 -28.91 -6.08
CA ASN A 335 -23.16 -30.09 -5.24
C ASN A 335 -22.15 -31.03 -5.87
N SER A 336 -21.66 -31.96 -5.08
CA SER A 336 -20.65 -32.94 -5.52
C SER A 336 -19.35 -32.28 -6.04
N LEU A 337 -19.01 -31.13 -5.46
CA LEU A 337 -17.76 -30.45 -5.70
C LEU A 337 -16.62 -31.15 -4.96
N ASN A 338 -15.38 -30.92 -5.38
CA ASN A 338 -14.20 -31.39 -4.70
C ASN A 338 -13.04 -30.39 -4.91
N LEU A 339 -13.21 -29.18 -4.36
CA LEU A 339 -12.31 -28.08 -4.56
C LEU A 339 -11.53 -27.81 -3.28
N GLU A 340 -10.23 -28.04 -3.29
CA GLU A 340 -9.34 -27.75 -2.17
C GLU A 340 -9.17 -26.25 -2.02
N LEU A 341 -9.59 -25.70 -0.87
CA LEU A 341 -9.49 -24.26 -0.54
C LEU A 341 -8.26 -23.99 0.32
N VAL A 342 -8.00 -24.85 1.29
CA VAL A 342 -6.88 -24.72 2.22
C VAL A 342 -6.19 -26.06 2.36
N SER A 343 -4.86 -26.05 2.35
CA SER A 343 -4.04 -27.16 2.78
C SER A 343 -3.05 -26.76 3.85
N ALA A 344 -2.87 -27.62 4.86
CA ALA A 344 -2.00 -27.40 6.00
C ALA A 344 -1.33 -28.71 6.42
N PRO A 345 -0.35 -28.72 7.32
CA PRO A 345 0.22 -29.94 7.86
C PRO A 345 -0.82 -30.83 8.51
N LYS A 346 -0.60 -32.14 8.39
CA LYS A 346 -1.46 -33.16 8.99
C LYS A 346 -1.70 -32.93 10.48
N GLY A 347 -2.94 -33.11 10.91
CA GLY A 347 -3.33 -32.95 12.30
C GLY A 347 -3.59 -31.50 12.72
N THR A 348 -3.69 -30.57 11.74
CA THR A 348 -4.13 -29.21 12.03
C THR A 348 -5.57 -29.21 12.58
N ALA A 349 -5.82 -28.43 13.62
CA ALA A 349 -7.12 -28.36 14.30
C ALA A 349 -8.25 -27.96 13.33
N ALA A 350 -9.39 -28.64 13.46
CA ALA A 350 -10.54 -28.41 12.58
C ALA A 350 -11.21 -27.06 12.79
N ASP A 351 -11.13 -26.51 14.00
CA ASP A 351 -11.78 -25.27 14.44
C ASP A 351 -11.02 -24.00 14.06
N VAL A 352 -9.93 -24.13 13.29
CA VAL A 352 -9.22 -22.94 12.75
C VAL A 352 -10.13 -22.14 11.82
N PHE A 353 -10.90 -22.84 10.98
CA PHE A 353 -11.82 -22.22 10.03
C PHE A 353 -13.24 -22.71 10.19
N ASN A 354 -14.18 -21.76 10.10
CA ASN A 354 -15.61 -22.02 10.04
C ASN A 354 -16.15 -21.65 8.66
N SER A 355 -17.17 -22.35 8.20
CA SER A 355 -17.95 -21.94 7.05
C SER A 355 -18.83 -20.76 7.42
N GLN A 356 -18.83 -19.72 6.60
CA GLN A 356 -19.70 -18.57 6.82
C GLN A 356 -20.93 -18.67 5.95
N THR A 357 -22.11 -18.56 6.53
CA THR A 357 -23.38 -18.43 5.83
C THR A 357 -23.47 -17.04 5.19
N GLN A 358 -23.92 -17.02 3.94
CA GLN A 358 -24.18 -15.79 3.19
C GLN A 358 -25.68 -15.70 2.92
N ASN A 359 -26.24 -14.52 3.06
CA ASN A 359 -27.59 -14.26 2.58
C ASN A 359 -27.52 -13.89 1.10
N VAL A 360 -28.18 -14.68 0.26
CA VAL A 360 -28.25 -14.48 -1.18
C VAL A 360 -29.72 -14.39 -1.59
N GLY A 361 -30.22 -13.16 -1.67
CA GLY A 361 -31.65 -12.92 -1.98
C GLY A 361 -32.58 -13.52 -0.92
N PHE A 362 -33.38 -14.50 -1.30
CA PHE A 362 -34.34 -15.16 -0.40
C PHE A 362 -33.79 -16.40 0.30
N SER A 363 -32.51 -16.68 0.19
CA SER A 363 -31.89 -17.89 0.75
C SER A 363 -30.63 -17.57 1.54
N ASP A 364 -30.46 -18.28 2.64
CA ASP A 364 -29.20 -18.36 3.35
C ASP A 364 -28.40 -19.51 2.75
N VAL A 365 -27.23 -19.20 2.19
CA VAL A 365 -26.36 -20.15 1.52
C VAL A 365 -25.11 -20.37 2.36
N THR A 366 -24.88 -21.62 2.74
CA THR A 366 -23.73 -22.02 3.53
C THR A 366 -22.85 -22.96 2.69
N PRO A 367 -21.57 -22.65 2.48
CA PRO A 367 -20.66 -23.59 1.83
C PRO A 367 -20.46 -24.83 2.72
N VAL A 368 -20.51 -26.00 2.13
CA VAL A 368 -20.20 -27.27 2.78
C VAL A 368 -18.72 -27.53 2.59
N ILE A 369 -17.94 -27.29 3.63
CA ILE A 369 -16.49 -27.49 3.64
C ILE A 369 -16.16 -28.68 4.51
N GLU A 370 -15.51 -29.67 3.92
CA GLU A 370 -15.03 -30.87 4.63
C GLU A 370 -13.56 -30.65 5.02
N GLN A 371 -13.29 -30.77 6.32
CA GLN A 371 -11.92 -30.83 6.81
C GLN A 371 -11.53 -32.31 6.96
N LYS A 372 -10.40 -32.69 6.37
CA LYS A 372 -9.94 -34.07 6.37
C LYS A 372 -8.43 -34.20 6.28
N ASP A 373 -7.87 -35.16 7.01
CA ASP A 373 -6.49 -35.61 6.81
C ASP A 373 -6.39 -36.44 5.54
N SER A 374 -5.47 -36.08 4.66
CA SER A 374 -5.18 -36.76 3.42
C SER A 374 -3.67 -36.84 3.17
N GLY A 375 -3.10 -38.01 3.30
CA GLY A 375 -1.64 -38.19 3.24
C GLY A 375 -0.94 -37.44 4.39
N GLU A 376 -0.03 -36.55 4.08
CA GLU A 376 0.72 -35.72 5.02
C GLU A 376 0.08 -34.33 5.26
N LYS A 377 -1.14 -34.14 4.80
CA LYS A 377 -1.84 -32.85 4.86
C LYS A 377 -3.19 -32.99 5.55
N THR A 378 -3.63 -31.88 6.14
CA THR A 378 -5.02 -31.57 6.46
C THR A 378 -5.55 -30.62 5.40
N THR A 379 -6.71 -30.93 4.82
CA THR A 379 -7.30 -30.12 3.77
C THR A 379 -8.71 -29.64 4.15
N TRP A 380 -9.06 -28.44 3.73
CA TRP A 380 -10.41 -27.92 3.73
C TRP A 380 -10.91 -27.89 2.28
N THR A 381 -11.89 -28.72 2.00
CA THR A 381 -12.37 -28.98 0.63
C THR A 381 -13.84 -28.59 0.51
N LEU A 382 -14.14 -27.73 -0.44
CA LEU A 382 -15.54 -27.37 -0.78
C LEU A 382 -16.21 -28.56 -1.47
N LYS A 383 -17.32 -29.01 -0.89
CA LYS A 383 -18.12 -30.14 -1.37
C LYS A 383 -19.43 -29.71 -2.04
N GLY A 384 -19.88 -28.51 -1.76
CA GLY A 384 -21.14 -27.98 -2.27
C GLY A 384 -21.68 -26.85 -1.40
N PHE A 385 -22.97 -26.59 -1.52
CA PHE A 385 -23.64 -25.54 -0.76
C PHE A 385 -24.98 -26.05 -0.23
N ASN A 386 -25.29 -25.66 1.00
CA ASN A 386 -26.63 -25.79 1.57
C ASN A 386 -27.34 -24.45 1.43
N ALA A 387 -28.52 -24.45 0.84
CA ALA A 387 -29.39 -23.29 0.74
C ALA A 387 -30.67 -23.53 1.52
N VAL A 388 -31.00 -22.58 2.42
CA VAL A 388 -32.23 -22.61 3.19
C VAL A 388 -32.99 -21.33 2.88
N ALA A 389 -34.30 -21.47 2.54
CA ALA A 389 -35.14 -20.30 2.28
C ALA A 389 -35.23 -19.43 3.54
N ASN A 390 -34.90 -18.17 3.41
CA ASN A 390 -34.98 -17.21 4.50
C ASN A 390 -36.30 -16.47 4.46
N GLN A 391 -37.18 -16.79 5.41
CA GLN A 391 -38.52 -16.21 5.48
C GLN A 391 -38.56 -14.76 6.00
N GLN A 392 -37.45 -14.24 6.51
CA GLN A 392 -37.38 -12.86 7.04
C GLN A 392 -36.86 -11.82 6.03
N SER A 393 -36.46 -12.24 4.84
CA SER A 393 -35.81 -11.33 3.89
C SER A 393 -36.80 -10.57 2.98
N THR A 394 -38.08 -10.63 3.24
CA THR A 394 -39.06 -9.83 2.47
C THR A 394 -39.02 -8.34 2.77
N GLU A 395 -38.37 -7.87 3.78
CA GLU A 395 -38.35 -6.44 4.15
C GLU A 395 -37.01 -5.73 4.15
N LYS A 396 -35.88 -6.42 4.08
CA LYS A 396 -34.55 -5.76 4.05
C LYS A 396 -33.55 -6.55 3.22
N ALA A 397 -33.75 -6.55 1.90
CA ALA A 397 -32.72 -7.00 0.95
C ALA A 397 -31.60 -5.96 0.79
N GLU A 398 -31.10 -5.44 1.89
CA GLU A 398 -29.81 -4.75 1.88
C GLU A 398 -28.72 -5.79 2.06
N ASN A 399 -28.27 -6.33 0.96
CA ASN A 399 -27.06 -7.15 0.87
C ASN A 399 -25.83 -6.29 1.15
N PHE A 400 -25.72 -5.81 2.40
CA PHE A 400 -24.72 -4.86 2.84
C PHE A 400 -23.29 -5.39 2.63
N MET A 401 -23.05 -6.70 2.71
CA MET A 401 -21.70 -7.23 2.53
C MET A 401 -21.29 -7.45 1.07
N SER A 402 -22.15 -7.94 0.21
CA SER A 402 -21.75 -8.19 -1.19
C SER A 402 -21.85 -6.95 -2.07
N ALA A 403 -22.92 -6.15 -1.95
CA ALA A 403 -23.05 -4.92 -2.71
C ALA A 403 -22.09 -3.83 -2.20
N GLY A 404 -22.02 -3.64 -0.89
CA GLY A 404 -21.05 -2.70 -0.29
C GLY A 404 -19.60 -3.10 -0.57
N TYR A 405 -19.31 -4.38 -0.50
CA TYR A 405 -17.98 -4.90 -0.83
C TYR A 405 -17.65 -4.77 -2.33
N LYS A 406 -18.58 -5.11 -3.22
CA LYS A 406 -18.39 -4.91 -4.67
C LYS A 406 -18.27 -3.43 -5.02
N ASN A 407 -19.06 -2.56 -4.41
CA ASN A 407 -18.95 -1.12 -4.59
C ASN A 407 -17.61 -0.60 -4.09
N PHE A 408 -17.17 -1.05 -2.92
CA PHE A 408 -15.83 -0.74 -2.40
C PHE A 408 -14.72 -1.19 -3.35
N LEU A 409 -14.77 -2.42 -3.86
CA LEU A 409 -13.79 -2.90 -4.82
C LEU A 409 -13.81 -2.12 -6.13
N ALA A 410 -14.99 -1.73 -6.61
CA ALA A 410 -15.15 -0.91 -7.80
C ALA A 410 -14.54 0.49 -7.58
N GLU A 411 -14.78 1.09 -6.42
CA GLU A 411 -14.25 2.41 -6.06
C GLU A 411 -12.71 2.40 -5.97
N VAL A 412 -12.13 1.43 -5.28
CA VAL A 412 -10.66 1.30 -5.20
C VAL A 412 -10.04 1.06 -6.57
N ASN A 413 -10.66 0.22 -7.41
CA ASN A 413 -10.21 0.03 -8.79
C ASN A 413 -10.29 1.31 -9.62
N ASN A 414 -11.34 2.08 -9.43
CA ASN A 414 -11.56 3.33 -10.15
C ASN A 414 -10.54 4.40 -9.76
N LEU A 415 -10.24 4.51 -8.47
CA LEU A 415 -9.18 5.40 -7.99
C LEU A 415 -7.80 5.01 -8.53
N ASN A 416 -7.48 3.71 -8.52
CA ASN A 416 -6.23 3.23 -9.09
C ASN A 416 -6.13 3.49 -10.60
N LYS A 417 -7.22 3.27 -11.34
CA LYS A 417 -7.28 3.61 -12.77
C LYS A 417 -7.14 5.10 -13.00
N ARG A 418 -7.78 5.93 -12.16
CA ARG A 418 -7.68 7.38 -12.30
C ARG A 418 -6.27 7.89 -12.03
N MET A 419 -5.59 7.38 -11.03
CA MET A 419 -4.18 7.70 -10.78
C MET A 419 -3.29 7.26 -11.95
N GLY A 420 -3.63 6.17 -12.64
CA GLY A 420 -2.99 5.76 -13.89
C GLY A 420 -3.28 6.74 -15.04
N ASP A 421 -4.53 7.13 -15.22
CA ASP A 421 -4.97 8.04 -16.29
C ASP A 421 -4.36 9.45 -16.15
N LEU A 422 -4.12 9.94 -14.92
CA LEU A 422 -3.47 11.23 -14.69
C LEU A 422 -2.04 11.29 -15.23
N ARG A 423 -1.38 10.16 -15.44
CA ARG A 423 -0.02 10.08 -16.00
C ARG A 423 0.01 10.41 -17.48
N ASP A 424 -1.10 10.21 -18.18
CA ASP A 424 -1.20 10.33 -19.65
C ASP A 424 -1.92 11.60 -20.12
N ILE A 425 -2.32 12.51 -19.22
CA ILE A 425 -3.07 13.72 -19.58
C ILE A 425 -2.14 14.87 -19.97
N ASN A 426 -2.31 15.37 -21.20
CA ASN A 426 -1.55 16.48 -21.76
C ASN A 426 -2.23 17.86 -21.65
N GLY A 427 -3.24 18.03 -20.81
CA GLY A 427 -4.01 19.29 -20.68
C GLY A 427 -3.64 20.09 -19.42
N GLU A 428 -3.70 21.43 -19.49
CA GLU A 428 -3.33 22.32 -18.37
C GLU A 428 -4.31 22.31 -17.19
N ALA A 429 -5.60 22.18 -17.45
CA ALA A 429 -6.65 22.00 -16.45
C ALA A 429 -7.89 21.41 -17.13
N GLY A 430 -8.60 20.55 -16.44
CA GLY A 430 -9.81 19.94 -16.96
C GLY A 430 -10.81 19.57 -15.90
N ALA A 431 -12.09 19.80 -16.20
CA ALA A 431 -13.15 19.08 -15.52
C ALA A 431 -13.47 17.83 -16.34
N TRP A 432 -13.66 16.73 -15.67
CA TRP A 432 -14.00 15.47 -16.30
C TRP A 432 -15.16 14.82 -15.58
N ALA A 433 -15.90 14.05 -16.31
CA ALA A 433 -16.95 13.20 -15.77
C ALA A 433 -16.80 11.80 -16.35
N ARG A 434 -17.01 10.81 -15.52
CA ARG A 434 -17.01 9.42 -15.90
C ARG A 434 -18.28 8.76 -15.41
N ILE A 435 -18.95 8.07 -16.31
CA ILE A 435 -20.11 7.26 -15.99
C ILE A 435 -19.73 5.81 -16.28
N MET A 436 -19.88 4.97 -15.28
CA MET A 436 -19.69 3.54 -15.42
C MET A 436 -20.97 2.85 -14.99
N SER A 437 -21.50 2.02 -15.85
CA SER A 437 -22.62 1.15 -15.52
C SER A 437 -22.19 -0.29 -15.78
N GLY A 438 -22.66 -1.17 -14.95
CA GLY A 438 -22.40 -2.58 -15.09
C GLY A 438 -23.48 -3.42 -14.46
N THR A 439 -23.52 -4.66 -14.88
CA THR A 439 -24.34 -5.69 -14.25
C THR A 439 -23.41 -6.65 -13.54
N GLY A 440 -23.63 -6.85 -12.25
CA GLY A 440 -22.96 -7.91 -11.49
C GLY A 440 -23.93 -9.09 -11.36
N SER A 441 -23.47 -10.29 -11.65
CA SER A 441 -24.21 -11.49 -11.31
C SER A 441 -23.37 -12.37 -10.39
N ALA A 442 -23.99 -12.87 -9.33
CA ALA A 442 -23.41 -13.90 -8.49
C ALA A 442 -24.22 -15.19 -8.63
N SER A 443 -23.57 -16.32 -8.45
CA SER A 443 -24.25 -17.63 -8.47
C SER A 443 -25.35 -17.67 -7.41
N GLY A 444 -26.54 -18.08 -7.80
CA GLY A 444 -27.71 -18.11 -6.91
C GLY A 444 -28.87 -17.24 -7.37
N GLY A 445 -28.76 -16.61 -8.53
CA GLY A 445 -29.84 -15.79 -9.13
C GLY A 445 -29.80 -14.33 -8.74
N PHE A 446 -28.73 -13.88 -8.09
CA PHE A 446 -28.51 -12.48 -7.80
C PHE A 446 -27.97 -11.76 -9.04
N SER A 447 -28.63 -10.69 -9.44
CA SER A 447 -28.08 -9.74 -10.41
C SER A 447 -28.25 -8.33 -9.85
N ASP A 448 -27.17 -7.58 -9.83
CA ASP A 448 -27.21 -6.16 -9.51
C ASP A 448 -26.91 -5.32 -10.75
N ASN A 449 -27.57 -4.20 -10.85
CA ASN A 449 -27.22 -3.13 -11.77
C ASN A 449 -26.61 -2.00 -10.94
N TYR A 450 -25.46 -1.54 -11.34
CA TYR A 450 -24.84 -0.39 -10.70
C TYR A 450 -24.52 0.70 -11.71
N THR A 451 -24.62 1.92 -11.25
CA THR A 451 -24.17 3.10 -11.98
C THR A 451 -23.30 3.94 -11.07
N HIS A 452 -22.06 4.13 -11.48
CA HIS A 452 -21.13 5.05 -10.83
C HIS A 452 -21.02 6.31 -11.66
N VAL A 453 -21.21 7.45 -11.04
CA VAL A 453 -20.92 8.74 -11.63
C VAL A 453 -19.77 9.36 -10.87
N GLN A 454 -18.69 9.59 -11.56
CA GLN A 454 -17.52 10.29 -11.02
C GLN A 454 -17.39 11.63 -11.73
N VAL A 455 -17.20 12.69 -10.97
CA VAL A 455 -16.87 14.00 -11.49
C VAL A 455 -15.62 14.50 -10.77
N GLY A 456 -14.72 15.08 -11.51
CA GLY A 456 -13.49 15.59 -10.95
C GLY A 456 -12.97 16.79 -11.71
N VAL A 457 -12.08 17.49 -11.05
CA VAL A 457 -11.32 18.58 -11.63
C VAL A 457 -9.85 18.31 -11.37
N ASP A 458 -9.05 18.35 -12.42
CA ASP A 458 -7.61 18.18 -12.35
C ASP A 458 -6.93 19.44 -12.88
N LYS A 459 -5.84 19.80 -12.28
CA LYS A 459 -4.99 20.89 -12.77
C LYS A 459 -3.57 20.38 -12.93
N LYS A 460 -3.05 20.58 -14.11
CA LYS A 460 -1.65 20.37 -14.41
C LYS A 460 -0.85 21.59 -14.00
N HIS A 461 0.25 21.37 -13.33
CA HIS A 461 1.25 22.36 -13.03
C HIS A 461 2.52 21.99 -13.78
N GLU A 462 2.87 22.77 -14.78
CA GLU A 462 4.13 22.59 -15.50
C GLU A 462 5.27 23.20 -14.68
N LEU A 463 6.22 22.35 -14.35
CA LEU A 463 7.39 22.71 -13.57
C LEU A 463 8.60 22.25 -14.38
N ASP A 464 9.26 23.18 -15.07
CA ASP A 464 10.51 22.97 -15.82
C ASP A 464 10.84 21.51 -16.21
N GLY A 465 9.97 20.93 -17.05
CA GLY A 465 10.12 19.55 -17.55
C GLY A 465 9.42 18.47 -16.72
N LEU A 466 8.66 18.85 -15.69
CA LEU A 466 7.86 17.95 -14.88
C LEU A 466 6.40 18.41 -14.82
N ASP A 467 5.49 17.50 -15.06
CA ASP A 467 4.06 17.77 -14.95
C ASP A 467 3.52 17.25 -13.61
N LEU A 468 3.08 18.17 -12.76
CA LEU A 468 2.37 17.82 -11.53
C LEU A 468 0.86 17.96 -11.73
N PHE A 469 0.11 16.91 -11.46
CA PHE A 469 -1.34 16.96 -11.49
C PHE A 469 -1.91 17.01 -10.07
N THR A 470 -2.74 17.98 -9.79
CA THR A 470 -3.55 18.04 -8.59
C THR A 470 -5.01 18.00 -8.95
N GLY A 471 -5.83 17.23 -8.24
CA GLY A 471 -7.23 17.09 -8.59
C GLY A 471 -8.11 16.73 -7.40
N PHE A 472 -9.40 16.94 -7.59
CA PHE A 472 -10.45 16.54 -6.65
C PHE A 472 -11.51 15.74 -7.40
N THR A 473 -11.95 14.62 -6.82
CA THR A 473 -12.95 13.75 -7.43
C THR A 473 -14.08 13.49 -6.45
N VAL A 474 -15.31 13.60 -6.92
CA VAL A 474 -16.51 13.16 -6.21
C VAL A 474 -17.12 12.00 -6.96
N THR A 475 -17.45 10.94 -6.24
CA THR A 475 -18.12 9.76 -6.80
C THR A 475 -19.49 9.60 -6.17
N HIS A 476 -20.48 9.34 -6.99
CA HIS A 476 -21.80 8.90 -6.58
C HIS A 476 -22.07 7.52 -7.16
N THR A 477 -22.50 6.58 -6.31
CA THR A 477 -22.84 5.22 -6.71
C THR A 477 -24.31 4.98 -6.42
N ASP A 478 -25.04 4.54 -7.42
CA ASP A 478 -26.39 4.00 -7.29
C ASP A 478 -26.36 2.52 -7.69
N SER A 479 -26.85 1.66 -6.82
CA SER A 479 -26.93 0.22 -7.07
C SER A 479 -28.28 -0.32 -6.67
N SER A 480 -28.85 -1.15 -7.52
CA SER A 480 -30.08 -1.90 -7.25
C SER A 480 -29.80 -3.38 -7.45
N ALA A 481 -30.18 -4.20 -6.45
CA ALA A 481 -30.05 -5.65 -6.44
C ALA A 481 -31.42 -6.32 -6.42
#